data_dee182fa0d8b2d4c794e7b263d93f843
#
_entry.id   dee182fa0d8b2d4c794e7b263d93f843
#
_cell.length_a   1.000
_cell.length_b   1.000
_cell.length_c   1.000
_cell.angle_alpha   90.00
_cell.angle_beta   90.00
_cell.angle_gamma   90.00
#
_symmetry.space_group_name_H-M   'P 1'
#
loop_
_entity.id
_entity.type
_entity.pdbx_description
1 polymer ?
#
loop_
_entity_poly.entity_id
_entity_poly.type
_entity_poly.pdbx_seq_one_letter_code
_entity_poly.pdbx_strand_id
1 'polypeptide(L)'
;MFHSSIQLAVFLENKPGELSRLARVLGENGINITAMSIQDPTEYIQGLFKAREVTSRRIASTASYGAILKEASLLTLIRFMTSEPERSVKLLTQAGYKVNTDEVILTVLDNRPGQLASICERLAKEKVNIDYTYGSALEEAKRALFVFRVSNTKLAMKVLGKAETGKKAG
;
A
#
# COMPACT_ATOMS: atom_id res chain seq x y z
N MET A 1 13.54 -10.02 -7.98
CA MET A 1 14.46 -8.99 -7.40
C MET A 1 13.65 -8.03 -6.54
N PHE A 2 14.12 -7.78 -5.30
CA PHE A 2 13.52 -6.82 -4.37
C PHE A 2 14.25 -5.48 -4.48
N HIS A 3 13.51 -4.39 -4.50
CA HIS A 3 14.08 -3.04 -4.48
C HIS A 3 13.23 -2.09 -3.64
N SER A 4 13.89 -1.12 -3.02
CA SER A 4 13.22 0.00 -2.34
C SER A 4 12.65 0.96 -3.37
N SER A 5 11.48 1.49 -3.13
CA SER A 5 10.81 2.46 -3.99
C SER A 5 9.96 3.42 -3.17
N ILE A 6 9.56 4.52 -3.76
CA ILE A 6 8.70 5.53 -3.14
C ILE A 6 7.25 5.30 -3.57
N GLN A 7 6.39 5.08 -2.60
CA GLN A 7 4.95 5.06 -2.77
C GLN A 7 4.36 6.42 -2.45
N LEU A 8 3.40 6.87 -3.23
CA LEU A 8 2.61 8.05 -2.94
C LEU A 8 1.30 7.63 -2.25
N ALA A 9 0.85 8.46 -1.30
CA ALA A 9 -0.43 8.29 -0.63
C ALA A 9 -1.19 9.63 -0.63
N VAL A 10 -2.43 9.61 -1.07
CA VAL A 10 -3.30 10.79 -1.18
C VAL A 10 -4.67 10.45 -0.60
N PHE A 11 -5.22 11.37 0.20
CA PHE A 11 -6.63 11.34 0.57
C PHE A 11 -7.44 12.11 -0.46
N LEU A 12 -8.40 11.45 -1.08
CA LEU A 12 -9.37 12.07 -2.00
C LEU A 12 -10.73 12.16 -1.33
N GLU A 13 -11.54 13.12 -1.77
CA GLU A 13 -12.95 13.12 -1.44
C GLU A 13 -13.60 11.85 -2.00
N ASN A 14 -14.42 11.18 -1.18
CA ASN A 14 -15.10 9.95 -1.59
C ASN A 14 -16.33 10.27 -2.46
N LYS A 15 -16.06 10.69 -3.69
CA LYS A 15 -17.11 11.01 -4.68
C LYS A 15 -16.68 10.68 -6.10
N PRO A 16 -17.63 10.46 -7.02
CA PRO A 16 -17.34 10.16 -8.41
C PRO A 16 -16.46 11.23 -9.07
N GLY A 17 -15.45 10.79 -9.84
CA GLY A 17 -14.57 11.65 -10.63
C GLY A 17 -13.25 12.03 -9.95
N GLU A 18 -13.11 11.94 -8.64
CA GLU A 18 -11.88 12.36 -7.94
C GLU A 18 -10.65 11.54 -8.34
N LEU A 19 -10.79 10.21 -8.43
CA LEU A 19 -9.72 9.36 -8.95
C LEU A 19 -9.38 9.68 -10.40
N SER A 20 -10.39 9.93 -11.23
CA SER A 20 -10.19 10.30 -12.65
C SER A 20 -9.40 11.61 -12.77
N ARG A 21 -9.71 12.60 -11.91
CA ARG A 21 -9.01 13.89 -11.88
C ARG A 21 -7.53 13.71 -11.51
N LEU A 22 -7.24 12.94 -10.47
CA LEU A 22 -5.86 12.61 -10.06
C LEU A 22 -5.11 11.88 -11.18
N ALA A 23 -5.70 10.84 -11.74
CA ALA A 23 -5.08 10.04 -12.80
C ALA A 23 -4.81 10.88 -14.07
N ARG A 24 -5.69 11.84 -14.39
CA ARG A 24 -5.50 12.77 -15.52
C ARG A 24 -4.29 13.67 -15.32
N VAL A 25 -4.09 14.22 -14.12
CA VAL A 25 -2.90 15.05 -13.81
C VAL A 25 -1.61 14.30 -14.12
N LEU A 26 -1.52 13.03 -13.77
CA LEU A 26 -0.35 12.20 -14.07
C LEU A 26 -0.27 11.83 -15.55
N GLY A 27 -1.37 11.36 -16.13
CA GLY A 27 -1.44 10.88 -17.51
C GLY A 27 -1.13 11.96 -18.54
N GLU A 28 -1.65 13.18 -18.39
CA GLU A 28 -1.36 14.33 -19.25
C GLU A 28 0.11 14.77 -19.21
N ASN A 29 0.81 14.41 -18.14
CA ASN A 29 2.25 14.64 -17.97
C ASN A 29 3.12 13.42 -18.32
N GLY A 30 2.54 12.37 -18.93
CA GLY A 30 3.25 11.18 -19.37
C GLY A 30 3.69 10.25 -18.23
N ILE A 31 3.15 10.40 -17.02
CA ILE A 31 3.50 9.60 -15.87
C ILE A 31 2.54 8.40 -15.76
N ASN A 32 3.11 7.19 -15.74
CA ASN A 32 2.32 5.97 -15.59
C ASN A 32 2.15 5.59 -14.12
N ILE A 33 0.94 5.12 -13.76
CA ILE A 33 0.66 4.48 -12.48
C ILE A 33 0.92 2.99 -12.64
N THR A 34 1.87 2.44 -11.87
CA THR A 34 2.34 1.06 -12.03
C THR A 34 1.71 0.08 -11.04
N ALA A 35 1.23 0.57 -9.91
CA ALA A 35 0.46 -0.20 -8.93
C ALA A 35 -0.42 0.75 -8.13
N MET A 36 -1.59 0.27 -7.67
CA MET A 36 -2.53 1.09 -6.90
C MET A 36 -3.31 0.24 -5.91
N SER A 37 -3.63 0.84 -4.76
CA SER A 37 -4.58 0.34 -3.78
C SER A 37 -5.48 1.49 -3.34
N ILE A 38 -6.79 1.24 -3.29
CA ILE A 38 -7.80 2.19 -2.80
C ILE A 38 -8.46 1.56 -1.59
N GLN A 39 -8.59 2.33 -0.52
CA GLN A 39 -9.21 1.88 0.72
C GLN A 39 -10.27 2.86 1.18
N ASP A 40 -11.48 2.35 1.43
CA ASP A 40 -12.51 3.07 2.16
C ASP A 40 -12.19 3.01 3.66
N PRO A 41 -11.86 4.14 4.31
CA PRO A 41 -11.56 4.15 5.74
C PRO A 41 -12.76 3.76 6.60
N THR A 42 -13.98 3.91 6.10
CA THR A 42 -15.22 3.59 6.81
C THR A 42 -15.30 2.11 7.14
N GLU A 43 -15.06 1.23 6.16
CA GLU A 43 -15.03 -0.22 6.39
C GLU A 43 -13.98 -0.64 7.42
N TYR A 44 -12.80 -0.06 7.33
CA TYR A 44 -11.72 -0.34 8.27
C TYR A 44 -12.08 0.07 9.70
N ILE A 45 -12.61 1.29 9.88
CA ILE A 45 -13.04 1.80 11.18
C ILE A 45 -14.17 0.95 11.74
N GLN A 46 -15.19 0.61 10.95
CA GLN A 46 -16.28 -0.28 11.35
C GLN A 46 -15.77 -1.66 11.78
N GLY A 47 -14.85 -2.24 11.01
CA GLY A 47 -14.23 -3.53 11.34
C GLY A 47 -13.46 -3.50 12.67
N LEU A 48 -12.70 -2.44 12.94
CA LEU A 48 -12.00 -2.24 14.20
C LEU A 48 -12.97 -2.16 15.40
N PHE A 49 -14.08 -1.45 15.27
CA PHE A 49 -15.07 -1.35 16.35
C PHE A 49 -15.76 -2.69 16.59
N LYS A 50 -16.17 -3.40 15.55
CA LYS A 50 -16.75 -4.76 15.68
C LYS A 50 -15.77 -5.74 16.34
N ALA A 51 -14.50 -5.74 15.95
CA ALA A 51 -13.50 -6.60 16.56
C ALA A 51 -13.27 -6.27 18.06
N ARG A 52 -13.44 -5.02 18.47
CA ARG A 52 -13.31 -4.59 19.87
C ARG A 52 -14.52 -4.92 20.73
N GLU A 53 -15.73 -4.91 20.19
CA GLU A 53 -16.93 -5.35 20.90
C GLU A 53 -16.79 -6.80 21.40
N VAL A 54 -16.13 -7.65 20.61
CA VAL A 54 -15.84 -9.05 20.97
C VAL A 54 -14.82 -9.15 22.13
N THR A 55 -13.95 -8.16 22.32
CA THR A 55 -12.86 -8.21 23.32
C THR A 55 -13.16 -7.45 24.62
N SER A 56 -14.41 -7.04 24.87
CA SER A 56 -14.91 -6.42 26.14
C SER A 56 -14.14 -5.17 26.62
N ARG A 57 -13.36 -4.50 25.79
CA ARG A 57 -12.73 -3.23 26.15
C ARG A 57 -13.59 -2.06 25.73
N ARG A 58 -14.25 -1.40 26.69
CA ARG A 58 -14.96 -0.14 26.49
C ARG A 58 -14.03 0.91 25.89
N ILE A 59 -14.32 1.37 24.70
CA ILE A 59 -13.61 2.47 24.07
C ILE A 59 -14.62 3.40 23.41
N ALA A 60 -14.55 4.67 23.77
CA ALA A 60 -15.30 5.82 23.28
C ALA A 60 -16.84 5.73 23.49
N SER A 61 -17.43 6.86 23.76
CA SER A 61 -18.89 6.99 23.79
C SER A 61 -19.46 6.77 22.39
N THR A 62 -20.61 6.16 22.27
CA THR A 62 -21.35 5.96 21.01
C THR A 62 -21.52 7.26 20.21
N ALA A 63 -21.54 8.42 20.86
CA ALA A 63 -21.62 9.74 20.23
C ALA A 63 -20.34 10.10 19.42
N SER A 64 -19.16 9.74 19.92
CA SER A 64 -17.89 9.98 19.20
C SER A 64 -17.72 9.07 17.98
N TYR A 65 -18.26 7.84 18.03
CA TYR A 65 -18.17 6.88 16.95
C TYR A 65 -18.89 7.35 15.68
N GLY A 66 -20.12 7.84 15.80
CA GLY A 66 -20.89 8.32 14.65
C GLY A 66 -20.23 9.51 13.94
N ALA A 67 -19.63 10.43 14.69
CA ALA A 67 -18.92 11.57 14.13
C ALA A 67 -17.66 11.11 13.36
N ILE A 68 -16.86 10.21 13.93
CA ILE A 68 -15.65 9.65 13.27
C ILE A 68 -16.01 8.93 11.98
N LEU A 69 -17.05 8.10 11.97
CA LEU A 69 -17.51 7.41 10.77
C LEU A 69 -17.99 8.38 9.69
N LYS A 70 -18.72 9.42 10.09
CA LYS A 70 -19.20 10.43 9.15
C LYS A 70 -18.04 11.18 8.49
N GLU A 71 -17.03 11.59 9.25
CA GLU A 71 -15.83 12.23 8.69
C GLU A 71 -15.02 11.26 7.82
N ALA A 72 -14.84 10.02 8.26
CA ALA A 72 -14.12 8.99 7.49
C ALA A 72 -14.79 8.69 6.15
N SER A 73 -16.13 8.70 6.09
CA SER A 73 -16.88 8.43 4.85
C SER A 73 -16.71 9.50 3.76
N LEU A 74 -16.22 10.68 4.14
CA LEU A 74 -15.98 11.78 3.19
C LEU A 74 -14.68 11.62 2.40
N LEU A 75 -13.79 10.74 2.84
CA LEU A 75 -12.46 10.57 2.27
C LEU A 75 -12.21 9.11 1.88
N THR A 76 -11.39 8.94 0.86
CA THR A 76 -10.81 7.65 0.48
C THR A 76 -9.30 7.76 0.44
N LEU A 77 -8.60 6.74 0.91
CA LEU A 77 -7.15 6.68 0.87
C LEU A 77 -6.68 5.91 -0.35
N ILE A 78 -5.91 6.58 -1.19
CA ILE A 78 -5.28 5.98 -2.35
C ILE A 78 -3.79 5.89 -2.12
N ARG A 79 -3.22 4.69 -2.30
CA ARG A 79 -1.79 4.44 -2.35
C ARG A 79 -1.42 3.97 -3.74
N PHE A 80 -0.37 4.52 -4.31
CA PHE A 80 0.03 4.15 -5.65
C PHE A 80 1.53 4.36 -5.91
N MET A 81 2.02 3.62 -6.89
CA MET A 81 3.37 3.71 -7.42
C MET A 81 3.31 4.39 -8.78
N THR A 82 4.32 5.17 -9.11
CA THR A 82 4.43 5.82 -10.43
C THR A 82 5.79 5.57 -11.05
N SER A 83 5.87 5.79 -12.37
CA SER A 83 7.15 5.72 -13.09
C SER A 83 8.14 6.81 -12.67
N GLU A 84 7.64 7.94 -12.15
CA GLU A 84 8.42 9.12 -11.77
C GLU A 84 7.92 9.70 -10.42
N PRO A 85 8.27 9.10 -9.27
CA PRO A 85 7.69 9.48 -7.97
C PRO A 85 7.89 10.95 -7.61
N GLU A 86 9.11 11.48 -7.73
CA GLU A 86 9.41 12.86 -7.35
C GLU A 86 8.66 13.89 -8.21
N ARG A 87 8.58 13.63 -9.51
CA ARG A 87 7.82 14.48 -10.44
C ARG A 87 6.32 14.40 -10.15
N SER A 88 5.82 13.21 -9.81
CA SER A 88 4.43 12.99 -9.43
C SER A 88 4.05 13.80 -8.18
N VAL A 89 4.91 13.81 -7.15
CA VAL A 89 4.69 14.61 -5.94
C VAL A 89 4.55 16.09 -6.29
N LYS A 90 5.45 16.63 -7.11
CA LYS A 90 5.41 18.05 -7.53
C LYS A 90 4.11 18.39 -8.27
N LEU A 91 3.75 17.60 -9.28
CA LEU A 91 2.56 17.84 -10.10
C LEU A 91 1.27 17.75 -9.28
N LEU A 92 1.15 16.73 -8.44
CA LEU A 92 -0.04 16.57 -7.60
C LEU A 92 -0.15 17.67 -6.54
N THR A 93 0.97 18.09 -5.95
CA THR A 93 0.98 19.21 -5.00
C THR A 93 0.58 20.52 -5.69
N GLN A 94 1.05 20.79 -6.90
CA GLN A 94 0.63 21.94 -7.70
C GLN A 94 -0.85 21.90 -8.08
N ALA A 95 -1.40 20.69 -8.27
CA ALA A 95 -2.83 20.48 -8.52
C ALA A 95 -3.69 20.53 -7.25
N GLY A 96 -3.11 20.84 -6.08
CA GLY A 96 -3.81 21.05 -4.81
C GLY A 96 -3.96 19.79 -3.95
N TYR A 97 -3.35 18.66 -4.31
CA TYR A 97 -3.40 17.46 -3.50
C TYR A 97 -2.37 17.50 -2.35
N LYS A 98 -2.77 16.98 -1.19
CA LYS A 98 -1.83 16.68 -0.10
C LYS A 98 -1.26 15.29 -0.34
N VAL A 99 0.03 15.24 -0.70
CA VAL A 99 0.73 14.00 -1.03
C VAL A 99 1.65 13.61 0.11
N ASN A 100 1.46 12.43 0.66
CA ASN A 100 2.41 11.77 1.56
C ASN A 100 3.23 10.75 0.77
N THR A 101 4.44 10.46 1.22
CA THR A 101 5.32 9.47 0.62
C THR A 101 5.80 8.47 1.66
N ASP A 102 5.84 7.20 1.28
CA ASP A 102 6.36 6.10 2.08
C ASP A 102 7.42 5.34 1.32
N GLU A 103 8.48 4.94 2.01
CA GLU A 103 9.41 3.96 1.48
C GLU A 103 8.80 2.57 1.58
N VAL A 104 8.74 1.86 0.45
CA VAL A 104 8.16 0.52 0.33
C VAL A 104 9.12 -0.42 -0.39
N ILE A 105 8.90 -1.72 -0.26
CA ILE A 105 9.60 -2.73 -1.03
C ILE A 105 8.71 -3.15 -2.19
N LEU A 106 9.24 -3.03 -3.39
CA LEU A 106 8.60 -3.49 -4.62
C LEU A 106 9.30 -4.77 -5.11
N THR A 107 8.52 -5.76 -5.49
CA THR A 107 9.06 -6.99 -6.05
C THR A 107 8.12 -7.63 -7.05
N VAL A 108 8.69 -8.34 -8.01
CA VAL A 108 7.95 -9.19 -8.92
C VAL A 108 8.32 -10.64 -8.63
N LEU A 109 7.31 -11.44 -8.30
CA LEU A 109 7.43 -12.85 -7.91
C LEU A 109 6.83 -13.74 -8.99
N ASP A 110 7.25 -15.00 -9.00
CA ASP A 110 6.51 -16.02 -9.74
C ASP A 110 5.12 -16.19 -9.12
N ASN A 111 4.08 -16.20 -9.94
CA ASN A 111 2.71 -16.41 -9.48
C ASN A 111 2.48 -17.90 -9.20
N ARG A 112 2.98 -18.37 -8.04
CA ARG A 112 2.85 -19.75 -7.57
C ARG A 112 2.42 -19.80 -6.11
N PRO A 113 1.61 -20.79 -5.70
CA PRO A 113 1.28 -21.02 -4.30
C PRO A 113 2.52 -21.05 -3.42
N GLY A 114 2.45 -20.42 -2.24
CA GLY A 114 3.52 -20.39 -1.24
C GLY A 114 4.59 -19.29 -1.44
N GLN A 115 4.66 -18.59 -2.57
CA GLN A 115 5.66 -17.54 -2.78
C GLN A 115 5.51 -16.37 -1.78
N LEU A 116 4.30 -15.89 -1.60
CA LEU A 116 4.01 -14.84 -0.61
C LEU A 116 4.30 -15.33 0.81
N ALA A 117 3.88 -16.54 1.15
CA ALA A 117 4.12 -17.14 2.48
C ALA A 117 5.61 -17.18 2.80
N SER A 118 6.44 -17.62 1.86
CA SER A 118 7.91 -17.67 2.03
C SER A 118 8.52 -16.30 2.36
N ILE A 119 8.03 -15.22 1.74
CA ILE A 119 8.49 -13.86 2.05
C ILE A 119 8.07 -13.46 3.45
N CYS A 120 6.80 -13.67 3.80
CA CYS A 120 6.26 -13.34 5.12
C CYS A 120 7.01 -14.08 6.25
N GLU A 121 7.30 -15.37 6.07
CA GLU A 121 8.06 -16.17 7.03
C GLU A 121 9.49 -15.64 7.24
N ARG A 122 10.16 -15.25 6.17
CA ARG A 122 11.50 -14.67 6.26
C ARG A 122 11.54 -13.36 7.01
N LEU A 123 10.58 -12.48 6.75
CA LEU A 123 10.44 -11.21 7.46
C LEU A 123 10.09 -11.46 8.95
N ALA A 124 9.19 -12.40 9.23
CA ALA A 124 8.78 -12.75 10.58
C ALA A 124 9.93 -13.30 11.44
N LYS A 125 10.81 -14.14 10.87
CA LYS A 125 12.00 -14.69 11.54
C LYS A 125 12.91 -13.56 12.07
N GLU A 126 13.01 -12.46 11.35
CA GLU A 126 13.81 -11.30 11.71
C GLU A 126 12.98 -10.20 12.41
N LYS A 127 11.77 -10.53 12.85
CA LYS A 127 10.84 -9.62 13.57
C LYS A 127 10.51 -8.34 12.78
N VAL A 128 10.49 -8.42 11.47
CA VAL A 128 10.02 -7.34 10.59
C VAL A 128 8.53 -7.49 10.38
N ASN A 129 7.75 -6.53 10.85
CA ASN A 129 6.30 -6.50 10.63
C ASN A 129 5.98 -6.02 9.21
N ILE A 130 4.92 -6.58 8.61
CA ILE A 130 4.30 -6.10 7.38
C ILE A 130 3.10 -5.24 7.80
N ASP A 131 3.19 -3.93 7.58
CA ASP A 131 2.12 -3.00 7.95
C ASP A 131 0.95 -3.12 6.98
N TYR A 132 1.26 -3.25 5.69
CA TYR A 132 0.32 -3.63 4.64
C TYR A 132 1.06 -4.16 3.40
N THR A 133 0.33 -4.86 2.57
CA THR A 133 0.78 -5.29 1.25
C THR A 133 -0.38 -5.27 0.27
N TYR A 134 -0.08 -4.99 -0.98
CA TYR A 134 -1.00 -5.15 -2.09
C TYR A 134 -0.25 -5.62 -3.32
N GLY A 135 -0.96 -6.24 -4.24
CA GLY A 135 -0.33 -6.79 -5.43
C GLY A 135 -1.30 -7.02 -6.56
N SER A 136 -0.76 -7.28 -7.74
CA SER A 136 -1.49 -7.63 -8.93
C SER A 136 -0.81 -8.80 -9.60
N ALA A 137 -1.57 -9.84 -9.93
CA ALA A 137 -1.11 -11.00 -10.68
C ALA A 137 -1.82 -11.04 -12.02
N LEU A 138 -1.06 -11.17 -13.09
CA LEU A 138 -1.58 -11.51 -14.40
C LEU A 138 -1.36 -13.01 -14.62
N GLU A 139 -2.42 -13.76 -14.81
CA GLU A 139 -2.39 -15.20 -14.93
C GLU A 139 -1.52 -15.65 -16.11
N GLU A 140 -1.64 -14.96 -17.24
CA GLU A 140 -0.85 -15.19 -18.45
C GLU A 140 0.66 -14.92 -18.26
N ALA A 141 1.03 -13.94 -17.44
CA ALA A 141 2.41 -13.56 -17.22
C ALA A 141 3.14 -14.49 -16.24
N LYS A 142 2.46 -15.40 -15.55
CA LYS A 142 3.01 -16.27 -14.47
C LYS A 142 3.79 -15.49 -13.42
N ARG A 143 3.58 -14.20 -13.31
CA ARG A 143 4.28 -13.28 -12.41
C ARG A 143 3.29 -12.37 -11.69
N ALA A 144 3.64 -11.99 -10.47
CA ALA A 144 2.84 -11.08 -9.65
C ALA A 144 3.73 -9.95 -9.12
N LEU A 145 3.24 -8.73 -9.24
CA LEU A 145 3.84 -7.55 -8.62
C LEU A 145 3.30 -7.42 -7.19
N PHE A 146 4.19 -7.22 -6.22
CA PHE A 146 3.81 -6.93 -4.84
C PHE A 146 4.52 -5.68 -4.33
N VAL A 147 3.78 -4.91 -3.55
CA VAL A 147 4.26 -3.76 -2.78
C VAL A 147 4.11 -4.08 -1.30
N PHE A 148 5.19 -3.94 -0.52
CA PHE A 148 5.20 -4.17 0.93
C PHE A 148 5.60 -2.90 1.65
N ARG A 149 4.77 -2.44 2.57
CA ARG A 149 5.15 -1.51 3.62
C ARG A 149 5.51 -2.31 4.86
N VAL A 150 6.70 -2.09 5.39
CA VAL A 150 7.23 -2.87 6.51
C VAL A 150 7.78 -1.95 7.60
N SER A 151 7.85 -2.44 8.82
CA SER A 151 8.33 -1.68 9.98
C SER A 151 9.80 -1.26 9.88
N ASN A 152 10.62 -1.96 9.07
CA ASN A 152 12.04 -1.66 8.86
C ASN A 152 12.48 -2.07 7.46
N THR A 153 12.44 -1.13 6.51
CA THR A 153 12.76 -1.36 5.10
C THR A 153 14.22 -1.80 4.92
N LYS A 154 15.16 -1.20 5.65
CA LYS A 154 16.60 -1.55 5.53
C LYS A 154 16.87 -3.00 5.94
N LEU A 155 16.29 -3.43 7.08
CA LEU A 155 16.44 -4.81 7.54
C LEU A 155 15.74 -5.78 6.60
N ALA A 156 14.53 -5.46 6.17
CA ALA A 156 13.77 -6.27 5.21
C ALA A 156 14.54 -6.47 3.89
N MET A 157 15.12 -5.41 3.32
CA MET A 157 15.94 -5.50 2.11
C MET A 157 17.15 -6.42 2.29
N LYS A 158 17.84 -6.35 3.45
CA LYS A 158 18.95 -7.25 3.78
C LYS A 158 18.50 -8.71 3.88
N VAL A 159 17.35 -8.95 4.52
CA VAL A 159 16.75 -10.30 4.69
C VAL A 159 16.34 -10.88 3.34
N LEU A 160 15.65 -10.08 2.52
CA LEU A 160 15.13 -10.53 1.24
C LEU A 160 16.21 -10.65 0.16
N GLY A 161 17.27 -9.82 0.19
CA GLY A 161 18.38 -9.86 -0.77
C GLY A 161 19.29 -11.10 -0.61
N LYS A 162 19.48 -11.60 0.61
CA LYS A 162 20.31 -12.79 0.87
C LYS A 162 19.85 -14.06 0.15
N ALA A 163 18.59 -14.19 -0.24
CA ALA A 163 18.08 -15.39 -0.88
C ALA A 163 18.30 -15.43 -2.41
N GLU A 164 18.61 -14.31 -3.03
CA GLU A 164 18.92 -14.29 -4.47
C GLU A 164 20.35 -14.78 -4.76
N THR A 165 21.25 -14.61 -3.79
CA THR A 165 22.65 -15.07 -3.92
C THR A 165 22.82 -16.57 -3.72
N GLY A 166 21.89 -17.22 -2.99
CA GLY A 166 21.95 -18.68 -2.73
C GLY A 166 21.39 -19.58 -3.84
N LYS A 167 20.72 -19.04 -4.87
CA LYS A 167 20.16 -19.81 -5.99
C LYS A 167 21.02 -19.86 -7.25
N LYS A 168 22.22 -19.27 -7.24
CA LYS A 168 23.16 -19.30 -8.36
C LYS A 168 24.26 -20.39 -8.27
N ALA A 169 24.20 -21.25 -7.27
CA ALA A 169 25.13 -22.36 -7.11
C ALA A 169 24.34 -23.69 -7.01
N GLY A 170 23.95 -24.22 -8.14
CA GLY A 170 23.31 -25.54 -8.27
C GLY A 170 22.99 -25.83 -9.71
#